data_3ce87a11ea20b19d2dc3777915e056d2
#
_entry.id   3ce87a11ea20b19d2dc3777915e056d2
#
_cell.length_a   1.000
_cell.length_b   1.000
_cell.length_c   1.000
_cell.angle_alpha   90.00
_cell.angle_beta   90.00
_cell.angle_gamma   90.00
#
_symmetry.space_group_name_H-M   'P 1'
#
loop_
_entity.id
_entity.type
_entity.pdbx_description
1 polymer ?
#
loop_
_entity_poly.entity_id
_entity_poly.type
_entity_poly.pdbx_seq_one_letter_code
_entity_poly.pdbx_strand_id
1 'polypeptide(L)'
;DAVKWLGFDWQGRDPAHPETPVEHLYYASDYFDFMYLAAEALVTAGFAYVDEQSAEQMRATRGDFNTPGTDSPFRSRTPAENLARFREMRDGKLADGAAVLRAKIDMASPNINLRDPAIYRIRRATHHNTGDKWCIYPMYTYAHPIEDALEQITHSFCTLEFEDQRPFYDWLLEKLTEAGLLASPPPRQYEFARLNLTYVITSKRKLAQLVNEGKVSGWDDPRMPTIVGLRRRGYTPESIQLFAERIGVTKSDSWIDYSVLEGC
;
A
#
# COMPACT_ATOMS: atom_id res chain seq x y z
N ASP A 1 -11.48 -13.99 9.57
CA ASP A 1 -12.41 -14.21 10.69
C ASP A 1 -12.92 -12.90 11.30
N ALA A 2 -12.05 -11.92 11.61
CA ALA A 2 -12.44 -10.66 12.25
C ALA A 2 -13.50 -9.88 11.45
N VAL A 3 -13.33 -9.75 10.14
CA VAL A 3 -14.27 -9.03 9.26
C VAL A 3 -15.65 -9.69 9.28
N LYS A 4 -15.69 -11.02 9.17
CA LYS A 4 -16.94 -11.77 9.22
C LYS A 4 -17.63 -11.68 10.58
N TRP A 5 -16.85 -11.73 11.66
CA TRP A 5 -17.39 -11.56 13.00
C TRP A 5 -18.00 -10.16 13.20
N LEU A 6 -17.41 -9.12 12.60
CA LEU A 6 -17.96 -7.76 12.64
C LEU A 6 -19.25 -7.59 11.84
N GLY A 7 -19.72 -8.62 11.12
CA GLY A 7 -20.95 -8.59 10.34
C GLY A 7 -20.75 -8.23 8.88
N PHE A 8 -19.50 -8.23 8.38
CA PHE A 8 -19.19 -7.95 7.00
C PHE A 8 -18.66 -9.19 6.30
N ASP A 9 -18.91 -9.26 5.01
CA ASP A 9 -18.34 -10.29 4.13
C ASP A 9 -18.02 -9.69 2.75
N TRP A 10 -17.57 -10.52 1.84
CA TRP A 10 -17.24 -10.16 0.47
C TRP A 10 -18.04 -10.96 -0.55
N GLN A 11 -19.19 -11.49 -0.14
CA GLN A 11 -20.12 -12.18 -1.03
C GLN A 11 -20.81 -11.19 -1.95
N GLY A 12 -20.96 -11.58 -3.21
CA GLY A 12 -21.63 -10.76 -4.21
C GLY A 12 -22.28 -11.63 -5.28
N ARG A 13 -22.67 -10.99 -6.37
CA ARG A 13 -23.25 -11.61 -7.54
C ARG A 13 -22.43 -11.24 -8.77
N ASP A 14 -22.32 -12.20 -9.70
CA ASP A 14 -21.76 -11.91 -11.02
C ASP A 14 -22.70 -10.93 -11.76
N PRO A 15 -22.22 -9.74 -12.20
CA PRO A 15 -23.07 -8.81 -12.92
C PRO A 15 -23.66 -9.36 -14.23
N ALA A 16 -22.94 -10.27 -14.89
CA ALA A 16 -23.39 -10.92 -16.13
C ALA A 16 -24.34 -12.10 -15.86
N HIS A 17 -24.22 -12.71 -14.69
CA HIS A 17 -25.01 -13.87 -14.25
C HIS A 17 -25.48 -13.69 -12.81
N PRO A 18 -26.52 -12.87 -12.58
CA PRO A 18 -26.95 -12.50 -11.22
C PRO A 18 -27.38 -13.68 -10.31
N GLU A 19 -27.68 -14.82 -10.90
CA GLU A 19 -27.99 -16.06 -10.19
C GLU A 19 -26.74 -16.75 -9.62
N THR A 20 -25.54 -16.37 -10.10
CA THR A 20 -24.28 -16.99 -9.68
C THR A 20 -23.65 -16.21 -8.53
N PRO A 21 -23.52 -16.82 -7.33
CA PRO A 21 -22.80 -16.18 -6.23
C PRO A 21 -21.30 -16.13 -6.53
N VAL A 22 -20.67 -15.01 -6.20
CA VAL A 22 -19.22 -14.81 -6.33
C VAL A 22 -18.63 -14.30 -5.04
N GLU A 23 -17.38 -14.64 -4.78
CA GLU A 23 -16.61 -14.18 -3.64
C GLU A 23 -15.64 -13.07 -4.08
N HIS A 24 -15.82 -11.85 -3.55
CA HIS A 24 -14.98 -10.70 -3.88
C HIS A 24 -13.83 -10.54 -2.87
N LEU A 25 -13.09 -11.62 -2.64
CA LEU A 25 -11.87 -11.62 -1.85
C LEU A 25 -10.66 -11.71 -2.80
N TYR A 26 -9.86 -10.66 -2.83
CA TYR A 26 -8.72 -10.54 -3.73
C TYR A 26 -7.45 -10.26 -2.93
N TYR A 27 -6.33 -10.80 -3.39
CA TYR A 27 -5.02 -10.58 -2.79
C TYR A 27 -4.15 -9.77 -3.75
N ALA A 28 -3.37 -8.84 -3.19
CA ALA A 28 -2.41 -8.04 -3.96
C ALA A 28 -1.48 -8.91 -4.81
N SER A 29 -1.05 -10.03 -4.25
CA SER A 29 -0.18 -10.99 -4.92
C SER A 29 -0.81 -11.68 -6.15
N ASP A 30 -2.13 -11.67 -6.27
CA ASP A 30 -2.82 -12.20 -7.46
C ASP A 30 -2.56 -11.34 -8.70
N TYR A 31 -2.14 -10.08 -8.51
CA TYR A 31 -1.88 -9.12 -9.57
C TYR A 31 -0.40 -8.88 -9.85
N PHE A 32 0.51 -9.63 -9.25
CA PHE A 32 1.96 -9.41 -9.42
C PHE A 32 2.42 -9.54 -10.87
N ASP A 33 1.86 -10.48 -11.64
CA ASP A 33 2.16 -10.60 -13.06
C ASP A 33 1.75 -9.35 -13.83
N PHE A 34 0.56 -8.82 -13.58
CA PHE A 34 0.08 -7.60 -14.20
C PHE A 34 0.92 -6.39 -13.78
N MET A 35 1.24 -6.27 -12.49
CA MET A 35 2.05 -5.16 -11.97
C MET A 35 3.43 -5.15 -12.62
N TYR A 36 4.02 -6.32 -12.84
CA TYR A 36 5.29 -6.44 -13.53
C TYR A 36 5.20 -5.98 -15.00
N LEU A 37 4.18 -6.42 -15.74
CA LEU A 37 3.95 -5.98 -17.12
C LEU A 37 3.69 -4.48 -17.19
N ALA A 38 2.95 -3.92 -16.25
CA ALA A 38 2.71 -2.48 -16.16
C ALA A 38 4.01 -1.71 -15.91
N ALA A 39 4.90 -2.24 -15.06
CA ALA A 39 6.22 -1.65 -14.83
C ALA A 39 7.10 -1.68 -16.09
N GLU A 40 7.10 -2.78 -16.83
CA GLU A 40 7.80 -2.85 -18.12
C GLU A 40 7.24 -1.81 -19.12
N ALA A 41 5.93 -1.60 -19.15
CA ALA A 41 5.31 -0.58 -19.99
C ALA A 41 5.77 0.83 -19.61
N LEU A 42 5.86 1.15 -18.32
CA LEU A 42 6.40 2.43 -17.85
C LEU A 42 7.86 2.61 -18.26
N VAL A 43 8.68 1.59 -18.12
CA VAL A 43 10.10 1.61 -18.54
C VAL A 43 10.20 1.87 -20.04
N THR A 44 9.45 1.14 -20.84
CA THR A 44 9.46 1.24 -22.33
C THR A 44 9.02 2.63 -22.78
N ALA A 45 8.07 3.24 -22.10
CA ALA A 45 7.58 4.58 -22.39
C ALA A 45 8.49 5.71 -21.86
N GLY A 46 9.55 5.37 -21.11
CA GLY A 46 10.47 6.35 -20.54
C GLY A 46 10.02 6.97 -19.23
N PHE A 47 9.04 6.36 -18.55
CA PHE A 47 8.50 6.84 -17.27
C PHE A 47 9.03 6.10 -16.03
N ALA A 48 9.97 5.21 -16.20
CA ALA A 48 10.66 4.53 -15.11
C ALA A 48 12.07 4.16 -15.53
N TYR A 49 12.97 4.10 -14.56
CA TYR A 49 14.37 3.73 -14.77
C TYR A 49 14.92 2.94 -13.60
N VAL A 50 15.94 2.11 -13.87
CA VAL A 50 16.65 1.35 -12.85
C VAL A 50 17.75 2.22 -12.25
N ASP A 51 17.70 2.43 -10.94
CA ASP A 51 18.69 3.18 -10.19
C ASP A 51 19.54 2.21 -9.37
N GLU A 52 20.85 2.28 -9.57
CA GLU A 52 21.85 1.44 -8.86
C GLU A 52 22.60 2.23 -7.78
N GLN A 53 22.13 3.41 -7.41
CA GLN A 53 22.61 4.09 -6.23
C GLN A 53 22.27 3.29 -4.97
N SER A 54 23.12 3.39 -3.95
CA SER A 54 22.80 2.86 -2.62
C SER A 54 21.64 3.65 -1.98
N ALA A 55 21.01 3.07 -0.96
CA ALA A 55 19.95 3.76 -0.20
C ALA A 55 20.48 5.08 0.43
N GLU A 56 21.74 5.11 0.85
CA GLU A 56 22.40 6.30 1.39
C GLU A 56 22.56 7.38 0.32
N GLN A 57 23.05 6.99 -0.86
CA GLN A 57 23.20 7.91 -1.99
C GLN A 57 21.86 8.49 -2.44
N MET A 58 20.81 7.64 -2.51
CA MET A 58 19.47 8.10 -2.86
C MET A 58 18.92 9.11 -1.84
N ARG A 59 19.14 8.87 -0.54
CA ARG A 59 18.75 9.82 0.51
C ARG A 59 19.50 11.15 0.39
N ALA A 60 20.79 11.11 0.12
CA ALA A 60 21.61 12.31 -0.04
C ALA A 60 21.18 13.15 -1.24
N THR A 61 20.74 12.53 -2.33
CA THR A 61 20.35 13.22 -3.58
C THR A 61 18.88 13.60 -3.63
N ARG A 62 18.04 13.07 -2.73
CA ARG A 62 16.60 13.37 -2.70
C ARG A 62 16.30 14.81 -2.27
N GLY A 63 17.19 15.43 -1.49
CA GLY A 63 16.93 16.73 -0.89
C GLY A 63 15.94 16.65 0.27
N ASP A 64 15.41 17.80 0.66
CA ASP A 64 14.43 17.95 1.75
C ASP A 64 13.33 18.96 1.36
N PHE A 65 12.53 19.41 2.32
CA PHE A 65 11.46 20.38 2.05
C PHE A 65 11.98 21.74 1.55
N ASN A 66 13.19 22.12 1.89
CA ASN A 66 13.79 23.40 1.56
C ASN A 66 14.79 23.31 0.39
N THR A 67 15.26 22.11 0.09
CA THR A 67 16.30 21.86 -0.92
C THR A 67 15.77 20.88 -1.96
N PRO A 68 15.75 21.24 -3.26
CA PRO A 68 15.35 20.32 -4.30
C PRO A 68 16.29 19.12 -4.36
N GLY A 69 15.81 18.01 -4.91
CA GLY A 69 16.64 16.86 -5.20
C GLY A 69 17.53 17.09 -6.42
N THR A 70 18.47 16.19 -6.62
CA THR A 70 19.34 16.16 -7.80
C THR A 70 19.11 14.86 -8.57
N ASP A 71 19.24 14.91 -9.89
CA ASP A 71 19.05 13.76 -10.76
C ASP A 71 20.08 12.68 -10.46
N SER A 72 19.61 11.42 -10.43
CA SER A 72 20.49 10.27 -10.37
C SER A 72 21.35 10.18 -11.65
N PRO A 73 22.62 9.74 -11.55
CA PRO A 73 23.43 9.46 -12.74
C PRO A 73 22.82 8.38 -13.65
N PHE A 74 21.93 7.55 -13.12
CA PHE A 74 21.23 6.50 -13.89
C PHE A 74 19.93 6.97 -14.56
N ARG A 75 19.49 8.18 -14.26
CA ARG A 75 18.22 8.75 -14.78
C ARG A 75 18.25 8.96 -16.30
N SER A 76 19.41 9.11 -16.88
CA SER A 76 19.61 9.34 -18.32
C SER A 76 19.75 8.07 -19.16
N ARG A 77 19.67 6.89 -18.55
CA ARG A 77 19.68 5.62 -19.30
C ARG A 77 18.52 5.57 -20.30
N THR A 78 18.76 4.93 -21.44
CA THR A 78 17.72 4.71 -22.44
C THR A 78 16.65 3.72 -21.94
N PRO A 79 15.41 3.79 -22.46
CA PRO A 79 14.39 2.79 -22.15
C PRO A 79 14.84 1.35 -22.40
N ALA A 80 15.60 1.09 -23.45
CA ALA A 80 16.11 -0.23 -23.77
C ALA A 80 17.10 -0.74 -22.73
N GLU A 81 18.02 0.11 -22.27
CA GLU A 81 18.96 -0.21 -21.20
C GLU A 81 18.23 -0.49 -19.88
N ASN A 82 17.25 0.33 -19.53
CA ASN A 82 16.45 0.16 -18.32
C ASN A 82 15.62 -1.12 -18.37
N LEU A 83 15.02 -1.46 -19.52
CA LEU A 83 14.24 -2.69 -19.66
C LEU A 83 15.12 -3.92 -19.47
N ALA A 84 16.28 -3.94 -20.10
CA ALA A 84 17.26 -5.03 -19.94
C ALA A 84 17.68 -5.18 -18.48
N ARG A 85 17.97 -4.08 -17.79
CA ARG A 85 18.39 -4.11 -16.40
C ARG A 85 17.27 -4.50 -15.44
N PHE A 86 16.04 -4.05 -15.70
CA PHE A 86 14.87 -4.44 -14.91
C PHE A 86 14.59 -5.95 -15.01
N ARG A 87 14.75 -6.52 -16.19
CA ARG A 87 14.65 -7.97 -16.40
C ARG A 87 15.72 -8.75 -15.66
N GLU A 88 16.93 -8.21 -15.58
CA GLU A 88 18.00 -8.80 -14.75
C GLU A 88 17.66 -8.75 -13.25
N MET A 89 17.01 -7.69 -12.78
CA MET A 89 16.48 -7.65 -11.41
C MET A 89 15.46 -8.77 -11.19
N ARG A 90 14.51 -8.92 -12.10
CA ARG A 90 13.50 -9.99 -12.06
C ARG A 90 14.13 -11.37 -12.05
N ASP A 91 15.16 -11.58 -12.86
CA ASP A 91 15.78 -12.89 -13.05
C ASP A 91 16.76 -13.26 -11.92
N GLY A 92 16.87 -12.43 -10.91
CA GLY A 92 17.70 -12.71 -9.73
C GLY A 92 19.20 -12.50 -9.94
N LYS A 93 19.60 -11.76 -10.97
CA LYS A 93 21.00 -11.50 -11.28
C LYS A 93 21.63 -10.41 -10.41
N LEU A 94 20.84 -9.71 -9.61
CA LEU A 94 21.28 -8.65 -8.73
C LEU A 94 20.98 -8.97 -7.27
N ALA A 95 21.87 -8.58 -6.37
CA ALA A 95 21.69 -8.77 -4.93
C ALA A 95 20.64 -7.82 -4.36
N ASP A 96 20.13 -8.18 -3.17
CA ASP A 96 19.25 -7.28 -2.41
C ASP A 96 19.93 -5.93 -2.20
N GLY A 97 19.18 -4.84 -2.41
CA GLY A 97 19.69 -3.48 -2.28
C GLY A 97 20.59 -3.00 -3.41
N ALA A 98 20.89 -3.82 -4.42
CA ALA A 98 21.76 -3.44 -5.53
C ALA A 98 21.10 -2.46 -6.50
N ALA A 99 19.79 -2.50 -6.63
CA ALA A 99 19.02 -1.63 -7.52
C ALA A 99 17.57 -1.50 -7.06
N VAL A 100 16.93 -0.42 -7.49
CA VAL A 100 15.48 -0.20 -7.40
C VAL A 100 14.97 0.28 -8.74
N LEU A 101 13.70 0.06 -9.04
CA LEU A 101 13.02 0.73 -10.14
C LEU A 101 12.37 2.00 -9.61
N ARG A 102 12.66 3.13 -10.24
CA ARG A 102 12.12 4.43 -9.86
C ARG A 102 11.20 4.97 -10.95
N ALA A 103 10.08 5.55 -10.54
CA ALA A 103 9.28 6.37 -11.45
C ALA A 103 10.07 7.63 -11.85
N LYS A 104 10.03 7.98 -13.14
CA LYS A 104 10.74 9.16 -13.66
C LYS A 104 9.77 10.32 -13.75
N ILE A 105 9.79 11.20 -12.75
CA ILE A 105 8.84 12.30 -12.63
C ILE A 105 9.59 13.64 -12.56
N ASP A 106 10.00 14.09 -11.37
CA ASP A 106 10.64 15.39 -11.17
C ASP A 106 11.41 15.44 -9.84
N MET A 107 12.71 15.39 -9.91
CA MET A 107 13.57 15.48 -8.71
C MET A 107 13.53 16.85 -8.02
N ALA A 108 13.04 17.88 -8.69
CA ALA A 108 12.90 19.23 -8.13
C ALA A 108 11.47 19.52 -7.61
N SER A 109 10.56 18.56 -7.67
CA SER A 109 9.18 18.75 -7.20
C SER A 109 9.15 19.22 -5.74
N PRO A 110 8.30 20.20 -5.39
CA PRO A 110 8.05 20.55 -3.99
C PRO A 110 7.51 19.39 -3.17
N ASN A 111 6.80 18.46 -3.81
CA ASN A 111 6.32 17.23 -3.20
C ASN A 111 7.40 16.15 -3.32
N ILE A 112 8.00 15.78 -2.19
CA ILE A 112 9.05 14.77 -2.13
C ILE A 112 8.58 13.42 -2.70
N ASN A 113 7.30 13.10 -2.58
CA ASN A 113 6.73 11.86 -3.12
C ASN A 113 6.72 11.80 -4.66
N LEU A 114 6.94 12.93 -5.33
CA LEU A 114 7.10 13.01 -6.80
C LEU A 114 8.57 13.10 -7.24
N ARG A 115 9.52 13.06 -6.32
CA ARG A 115 10.96 13.05 -6.62
C ARG A 115 11.42 11.64 -6.95
N ASP A 116 11.05 11.14 -8.12
CA ASP A 116 11.38 9.81 -8.64
C ASP A 116 11.24 8.70 -7.57
N PRO A 117 10.03 8.45 -7.06
CA PRO A 117 9.82 7.47 -6.01
C PRO A 117 10.14 6.05 -6.48
N ALA A 118 10.66 5.21 -5.58
CA ALA A 118 10.88 3.80 -5.85
C ALA A 118 9.54 3.07 -5.97
N ILE A 119 9.40 2.23 -7.01
CA ILE A 119 8.20 1.45 -7.28
C ILE A 119 8.43 -0.07 -7.19
N TYR A 120 9.67 -0.53 -7.39
CA TYR A 120 10.09 -1.91 -7.18
C TYR A 120 11.39 -1.99 -6.42
N ARG A 121 11.52 -3.01 -5.58
CA ARG A 121 12.75 -3.36 -4.86
C ARG A 121 13.10 -4.83 -5.03
N ILE A 122 14.37 -5.17 -4.85
CA ILE A 122 14.84 -6.54 -4.81
C ILE A 122 14.72 -7.04 -3.36
N ARG A 123 14.06 -8.17 -3.18
CA ARG A 123 13.99 -8.86 -1.90
C ARG A 123 13.92 -10.36 -2.12
N ARG A 124 14.94 -11.06 -1.71
CA ARG A 124 15.00 -12.54 -1.77
C ARG A 124 14.37 -13.11 -0.52
N ALA A 125 13.07 -13.34 -0.57
CA ALA A 125 12.31 -13.93 0.51
C ALA A 125 11.18 -14.77 -0.08
N THR A 126 10.83 -15.86 0.60
CA THR A 126 9.65 -16.65 0.24
C THR A 126 8.39 -15.88 0.62
N HIS A 127 7.51 -15.68 -0.36
CA HIS A 127 6.23 -15.01 -0.16
C HIS A 127 5.15 -16.04 0.20
N HIS A 128 4.28 -15.72 1.16
CA HIS A 128 3.27 -16.64 1.66
C HIS A 128 2.24 -17.10 0.60
N ASN A 129 2.01 -16.33 -0.47
CA ASN A 129 1.08 -16.70 -1.56
C ASN A 129 1.80 -17.13 -2.84
N THR A 130 2.96 -16.56 -3.15
CA THR A 130 3.66 -16.79 -4.44
C THR A 130 4.94 -17.59 -4.30
N GLY A 131 5.35 -17.95 -3.08
CA GLY A 131 6.57 -18.73 -2.83
C GLY A 131 7.81 -17.98 -3.29
N ASP A 132 8.66 -18.67 -4.05
CA ASP A 132 9.94 -18.15 -4.55
C ASP A 132 9.87 -17.66 -6.00
N LYS A 133 8.67 -17.49 -6.57
CA LYS A 133 8.48 -17.03 -7.95
C LYS A 133 9.10 -15.66 -8.21
N TRP A 134 9.03 -14.76 -7.24
CA TRP A 134 9.48 -13.38 -7.35
C TRP A 134 10.63 -13.08 -6.40
N CYS A 135 11.64 -12.36 -6.88
CA CYS A 135 12.70 -11.75 -6.07
C CYS A 135 12.67 -10.22 -6.14
N ILE A 136 11.74 -9.65 -6.92
CA ILE A 136 11.42 -8.23 -6.90
C ILE A 136 9.97 -8.06 -6.46
N TYR A 137 9.70 -7.03 -5.67
CA TYR A 137 8.38 -6.77 -5.12
C TYR A 137 7.99 -5.32 -5.32
N PRO A 138 6.72 -5.07 -5.70
CA PRO A 138 6.22 -3.72 -5.84
C PRO A 138 6.17 -3.03 -4.47
N MET A 139 6.46 -1.75 -4.46
CA MET A 139 6.23 -0.91 -3.30
C MET A 139 4.72 -0.70 -3.12
N TYR A 140 4.28 -0.48 -1.88
CA TYR A 140 2.87 -0.26 -1.57
C TYR A 140 2.24 0.86 -2.42
N THR A 141 2.94 1.97 -2.59
CA THR A 141 2.45 3.13 -3.36
C THR A 141 2.23 2.84 -4.84
N TYR A 142 2.92 1.84 -5.37
CA TYR A 142 2.72 1.33 -6.73
C TYR A 142 1.60 0.29 -6.80
N ALA A 143 1.57 -0.63 -5.84
CA ALA A 143 0.63 -1.75 -5.83
C ALA A 143 -0.82 -1.30 -5.56
N HIS A 144 -1.05 -0.48 -4.55
CA HIS A 144 -2.38 -0.07 -4.11
C HIS A 144 -3.23 0.58 -5.24
N PRO A 145 -2.73 1.58 -6.00
CA PRO A 145 -3.52 2.15 -7.09
C PRO A 145 -3.90 1.11 -8.16
N ILE A 146 -2.98 0.22 -8.50
CA ILE A 146 -3.21 -0.80 -9.54
C ILE A 146 -4.24 -1.83 -9.07
N GLU A 147 -4.13 -2.30 -7.83
CA GLU A 147 -5.11 -3.23 -7.25
C GLU A 147 -6.52 -2.66 -7.32
N ASP A 148 -6.70 -1.45 -6.82
CA ASP A 148 -8.01 -0.81 -6.78
C ASP A 148 -8.55 -0.56 -8.19
N ALA A 149 -7.69 -0.18 -9.14
CA ALA A 149 -8.12 -0.01 -10.53
C ALA A 149 -8.57 -1.34 -11.17
N LEU A 150 -7.84 -2.42 -10.94
CA LEU A 150 -8.18 -3.74 -11.48
C LEU A 150 -9.46 -4.32 -10.86
N GLU A 151 -9.70 -4.03 -9.61
CA GLU A 151 -10.90 -4.44 -8.88
C GLU A 151 -12.11 -3.52 -9.13
N GLN A 152 -11.96 -2.50 -9.99
CA GLN A 152 -13.00 -1.53 -10.36
C GLN A 152 -13.51 -0.72 -9.16
N ILE A 153 -12.65 -0.46 -8.19
CA ILE A 153 -12.93 0.42 -7.06
C ILE A 153 -13.08 1.84 -7.58
N THR A 154 -14.09 2.55 -7.10
CA THR A 154 -14.31 3.97 -7.44
C THR A 154 -13.70 4.90 -6.40
N HIS A 155 -13.79 4.53 -5.13
CA HIS A 155 -13.29 5.26 -3.98
C HIS A 155 -12.22 4.42 -3.28
N SER A 156 -10.96 4.80 -3.50
CA SER A 156 -9.80 4.13 -2.94
C SER A 156 -9.46 4.77 -1.60
N PHE A 157 -9.63 4.03 -0.50
CA PHE A 157 -9.46 4.58 0.85
C PHE A 157 -8.07 4.27 1.42
N CYS A 158 -7.51 5.27 2.10
CA CYS A 158 -6.27 5.11 2.87
C CYS A 158 -6.26 6.05 4.06
N THR A 159 -5.28 5.91 4.93
CA THR A 159 -5.10 6.82 6.05
C THR A 159 -4.47 8.14 5.63
N LEU A 160 -4.62 9.17 6.47
CA LEU A 160 -4.20 10.55 6.19
C LEU A 160 -2.70 10.68 5.91
N GLU A 161 -1.89 9.75 6.39
CA GLU A 161 -0.45 9.71 6.14
C GLU A 161 -0.08 9.58 4.65
N PHE A 162 -1.02 9.14 3.80
CA PHE A 162 -0.83 8.98 2.35
C PHE A 162 -1.38 10.15 1.54
N GLU A 163 -1.82 11.24 2.17
CA GLU A 163 -2.39 12.39 1.45
C GLU A 163 -1.40 12.99 0.46
N ASP A 164 -0.14 13.15 0.86
CA ASP A 164 0.91 13.72 0.01
C ASP A 164 1.33 12.77 -1.13
N GLN A 165 0.92 11.51 -1.08
CA GLN A 165 1.13 10.53 -2.14
C GLN A 165 0.01 10.50 -3.18
N ARG A 166 -1.10 11.22 -2.97
CA ARG A 166 -2.20 11.27 -3.95
C ARG A 166 -1.75 11.75 -5.33
N PRO A 167 -0.88 12.77 -5.47
CA PRO A 167 -0.36 13.14 -6.80
C PRO A 167 0.38 12.01 -7.52
N PHE A 168 1.12 11.18 -6.80
CA PHE A 168 1.74 9.99 -7.38
C PHE A 168 0.70 8.93 -7.80
N TYR A 169 -0.31 8.70 -6.96
CA TYR A 169 -1.44 7.83 -7.26
C TYR A 169 -2.09 8.23 -8.59
N ASP A 170 -2.41 9.50 -8.74
CA ASP A 170 -3.03 10.03 -9.96
C ASP A 170 -2.11 9.92 -11.17
N TRP A 171 -0.83 10.26 -11.00
CA TRP A 171 0.18 10.16 -12.06
C TRP A 171 0.30 8.72 -12.59
N LEU A 172 0.40 7.76 -11.68
CA LEU A 172 0.55 6.35 -12.05
C LEU A 172 -0.65 5.84 -12.86
N LEU A 173 -1.86 6.09 -12.37
CA LEU A 173 -3.08 5.64 -13.03
C LEU A 173 -3.29 6.35 -14.37
N GLU A 174 -2.93 7.62 -14.47
CA GLU A 174 -2.95 8.35 -15.74
C GLU A 174 -2.02 7.70 -16.77
N LYS A 175 -0.77 7.40 -16.40
CA LYS A 175 0.20 6.79 -17.31
C LYS A 175 -0.23 5.40 -17.75
N LEU A 176 -0.76 4.59 -16.86
CA LEU A 176 -1.23 3.24 -17.19
C LEU A 176 -2.52 3.26 -18.01
N THR A 177 -3.39 4.22 -17.80
CA THR A 177 -4.60 4.42 -18.62
C THR A 177 -4.22 4.88 -20.04
N GLU A 178 -3.29 5.83 -20.15
CA GLU A 178 -2.74 6.27 -21.47
C GLU A 178 -2.07 5.12 -22.23
N ALA A 179 -1.42 4.20 -21.52
CA ALA A 179 -0.82 3.00 -22.12
C ALA A 179 -1.86 1.93 -22.53
N GLY A 180 -3.13 2.15 -22.24
CA GLY A 180 -4.20 1.19 -22.55
C GLY A 180 -4.26 -0.02 -21.63
N LEU A 181 -3.58 0.01 -20.49
CA LEU A 181 -3.52 -1.11 -19.55
C LEU A 181 -4.64 -1.08 -18.51
N LEU A 182 -5.20 0.08 -18.22
CA LEU A 182 -6.27 0.26 -17.25
C LEU A 182 -7.47 0.98 -17.91
N ALA A 183 -8.67 0.62 -17.45
CA ALA A 183 -9.90 1.25 -17.92
C ALA A 183 -10.05 2.67 -17.35
N SER A 184 -10.75 3.53 -18.10
CA SER A 184 -11.14 4.88 -17.67
C SER A 184 -12.62 4.88 -17.29
N PRO A 185 -13.04 5.63 -16.24
CA PRO A 185 -12.22 6.50 -15.39
C PRO A 185 -11.45 5.71 -14.33
N PRO A 186 -10.25 6.19 -13.92
CA PRO A 186 -9.50 5.55 -12.83
C PRO A 186 -10.19 5.81 -11.47
N PRO A 187 -9.92 4.97 -10.46
CA PRO A 187 -10.35 5.27 -9.10
C PRO A 187 -9.71 6.54 -8.57
N ARG A 188 -10.28 7.10 -7.51
CA ARG A 188 -9.76 8.27 -6.81
C ARG A 188 -9.42 7.91 -5.38
N GLN A 189 -8.30 8.44 -4.88
CA GLN A 189 -7.88 8.27 -3.51
C GLN A 189 -8.58 9.25 -2.58
N TYR A 190 -9.09 8.72 -1.46
CA TYR A 190 -9.68 9.48 -0.36
C TYR A 190 -9.01 9.09 0.94
N GLU A 191 -8.56 10.08 1.72
CA GLU A 191 -7.87 9.85 2.97
C GLU A 191 -8.79 10.13 4.15
N PHE A 192 -8.53 9.44 5.26
CA PHE A 192 -9.20 9.68 6.53
C PHE A 192 -8.20 9.56 7.69
N ALA A 193 -8.48 10.29 8.77
CA ALA A 193 -7.68 10.22 9.98
C ALA A 193 -7.80 8.84 10.61
N ARG A 194 -6.68 8.32 11.11
CA ARG A 194 -6.70 7.08 11.86
C ARG A 194 -7.32 7.30 13.24
N LEU A 195 -7.84 6.22 13.83
CA LEU A 195 -8.40 6.23 15.16
C LEU A 195 -7.30 6.42 16.21
N ASN A 196 -7.42 7.47 17.02
CA ASN A 196 -6.62 7.69 18.21
C ASN A 196 -7.53 7.57 19.44
N LEU A 197 -7.34 6.53 20.24
CA LEU A 197 -8.07 6.31 21.48
C LEU A 197 -7.21 6.69 22.68
N THR A 198 -7.80 7.36 23.65
CA THR A 198 -7.13 7.60 24.95
C THR A 198 -6.92 6.26 25.67
N TYR A 199 -5.84 6.18 26.44
CA TYR A 199 -5.48 5.01 27.25
C TYR A 199 -5.23 3.71 26.47
N VAL A 200 -5.09 3.77 25.14
CA VAL A 200 -4.92 2.59 24.28
C VAL A 200 -3.68 2.73 23.40
N ILE A 201 -2.89 1.68 23.34
CA ILE A 201 -1.78 1.56 22.40
C ILE A 201 -2.33 0.92 21.12
N THR A 202 -2.25 1.61 19.99
CA THR A 202 -2.71 1.11 18.68
C THR A 202 -1.57 0.70 17.74
N SER A 203 -0.31 0.96 18.13
CA SER A 203 0.86 0.61 17.33
C SER A 203 1.07 -0.90 17.31
N LYS A 204 0.97 -1.52 16.12
CA LYS A 204 1.23 -2.95 15.95
C LYS A 204 2.60 -3.38 16.50
N ARG A 205 3.64 -2.56 16.28
CA ARG A 205 5.00 -2.86 16.78
C ARG A 205 5.04 -2.94 18.31
N LYS A 206 4.39 -2.00 18.99
CA LYS A 206 4.34 -1.98 20.47
C LYS A 206 3.48 -3.13 21.00
N LEU A 207 2.36 -3.44 20.33
CA LEU A 207 1.52 -4.59 20.71
C LEU A 207 2.26 -5.92 20.50
N ALA A 208 3.01 -6.06 19.40
CA ALA A 208 3.85 -7.22 19.15
C ALA A 208 4.91 -7.39 20.25
N GLN A 209 5.49 -6.31 20.73
CA GLN A 209 6.43 -6.34 21.85
C GLN A 209 5.80 -6.93 23.11
N LEU A 210 4.57 -6.54 23.44
CA LEU A 210 3.85 -7.10 24.60
C LEU A 210 3.64 -8.61 24.46
N VAL A 211 3.30 -9.08 23.26
CA VAL A 211 3.11 -10.52 22.97
C VAL A 211 4.45 -11.25 23.07
N ASN A 212 5.49 -10.75 22.42
CA ASN A 212 6.80 -11.39 22.35
C ASN A 212 7.51 -11.45 23.69
N GLU A 213 7.31 -10.46 24.55
CA GLU A 213 7.87 -10.40 25.91
C GLU A 213 7.01 -11.16 26.94
N GLY A 214 5.90 -11.77 26.53
CA GLY A 214 5.02 -12.52 27.42
C GLY A 214 4.26 -11.66 28.44
N LYS A 215 4.13 -10.34 28.18
CA LYS A 215 3.35 -9.42 29.03
C LYS A 215 1.85 -9.66 28.91
N VAL A 216 1.41 -10.22 27.80
CA VAL A 216 0.04 -10.66 27.52
C VAL A 216 0.09 -12.09 26.98
N SER A 217 -1.04 -12.81 27.05
CA SER A 217 -1.11 -14.23 26.65
C SER A 217 -1.06 -14.44 25.13
N GLY A 218 -1.35 -13.41 24.35
CA GLY A 218 -1.38 -13.46 22.87
C GLY A 218 -2.10 -12.26 22.31
N TRP A 219 -2.31 -12.27 21.00
CA TRP A 219 -3.02 -11.19 20.30
C TRP A 219 -4.51 -11.11 20.67
N ASP A 220 -5.08 -12.17 21.18
CA ASP A 220 -6.47 -12.28 21.64
C ASP A 220 -6.63 -12.02 23.13
N ASP A 221 -5.58 -11.64 23.85
CA ASP A 221 -5.67 -11.29 25.26
C ASP A 221 -6.71 -10.17 25.46
N PRO A 222 -7.64 -10.29 26.44
CA PRO A 222 -8.67 -9.27 26.65
C PRO A 222 -8.14 -7.86 26.95
N ARG A 223 -6.87 -7.74 27.32
CA ARG A 223 -6.20 -6.45 27.53
C ARG A 223 -5.70 -5.82 26.23
N MET A 224 -5.67 -6.59 25.15
CA MET A 224 -5.22 -6.12 23.84
C MET A 224 -6.36 -5.43 23.08
N PRO A 225 -6.11 -4.24 22.47
CA PRO A 225 -7.11 -3.52 21.69
C PRO A 225 -7.20 -4.04 20.23
N THR A 226 -7.11 -5.34 20.07
CA THR A 226 -7.34 -6.02 18.81
C THR A 226 -8.82 -6.42 18.71
N ILE A 227 -9.32 -6.66 17.51
CA ILE A 227 -10.70 -7.13 17.33
C ILE A 227 -10.95 -8.43 18.12
N VAL A 228 -10.01 -9.37 18.07
CA VAL A 228 -10.12 -10.63 18.81
C VAL A 228 -10.00 -10.44 20.32
N GLY A 229 -9.19 -9.47 20.77
CA GLY A 229 -9.09 -9.11 22.21
C GLY A 229 -10.37 -8.44 22.72
N LEU A 230 -10.94 -7.51 21.98
CA LEU A 230 -12.22 -6.86 22.29
C LEU A 230 -13.35 -7.87 22.34
N ARG A 231 -13.42 -8.79 21.36
CA ARG A 231 -14.40 -9.87 21.35
C ARG A 231 -14.29 -10.72 22.61
N ARG A 232 -13.11 -11.13 22.98
CA ARG A 232 -12.85 -11.93 24.18
C ARG A 232 -13.18 -11.18 25.49
N ARG A 233 -13.01 -9.86 25.49
CA ARG A 233 -13.38 -8.98 26.59
C ARG A 233 -14.90 -8.81 26.73
N GLY A 234 -15.68 -9.14 25.71
CA GLY A 234 -17.14 -9.11 25.75
C GLY A 234 -17.80 -8.05 24.85
N TYR A 235 -17.02 -7.31 24.06
CA TYR A 235 -17.61 -6.40 23.06
C TYR A 235 -18.35 -7.19 21.98
N THR A 236 -19.49 -6.67 21.56
CA THR A 236 -20.29 -7.24 20.48
C THR A 236 -19.91 -6.61 19.13
N PRO A 237 -20.17 -7.30 18.00
CA PRO A 237 -20.01 -6.68 16.67
C PRO A 237 -20.80 -5.38 16.55
N GLU A 238 -22.03 -5.36 17.06
CA GLU A 238 -22.94 -4.22 17.01
C GLU A 238 -22.35 -3.01 17.75
N SER A 239 -21.73 -3.23 18.92
CA SER A 239 -21.11 -2.15 19.69
C SER A 239 -19.92 -1.52 18.95
N ILE A 240 -19.11 -2.32 18.26
CA ILE A 240 -17.97 -1.83 17.49
C ILE A 240 -18.45 -1.10 16.23
N GLN A 241 -19.47 -1.60 15.55
CA GLN A 241 -20.10 -0.91 14.42
C GLN A 241 -20.69 0.43 14.86
N LEU A 242 -21.42 0.45 15.96
CA LEU A 242 -22.02 1.69 16.50
C LEU A 242 -20.93 2.70 16.88
N PHE A 243 -19.84 2.24 17.48
CA PHE A 243 -18.70 3.10 17.79
C PHE A 243 -18.12 3.73 16.50
N ALA A 244 -17.85 2.94 15.47
CA ALA A 244 -17.35 3.43 14.19
C ALA A 244 -18.30 4.46 13.55
N GLU A 245 -19.60 4.22 13.62
CA GLU A 245 -20.63 5.13 13.12
C GLU A 245 -20.65 6.46 13.89
N ARG A 246 -20.55 6.40 15.21
CA ARG A 246 -20.54 7.60 16.07
C ARG A 246 -19.33 8.48 15.86
N ILE A 247 -18.15 7.92 15.71
CA ILE A 247 -16.92 8.70 15.49
C ILE A 247 -16.83 9.23 14.05
N GLY A 248 -17.46 8.54 13.09
CA GLY A 248 -17.48 8.90 11.68
C GLY A 248 -16.13 8.80 10.98
N VAL A 249 -16.13 9.12 9.68
CA VAL A 249 -14.92 9.16 8.83
C VAL A 249 -14.63 10.61 8.50
N THR A 250 -13.46 11.10 8.90
CA THR A 250 -13.07 12.51 8.76
C THR A 250 -11.57 12.65 8.56
N LYS A 251 -11.12 13.76 7.98
CA LYS A 251 -9.70 14.15 7.93
C LYS A 251 -9.21 14.85 9.19
N SER A 252 -10.08 15.11 10.16
CA SER A 252 -9.70 15.71 11.43
C SER A 252 -8.97 14.69 12.31
N ASP A 253 -7.70 14.92 12.57
CA ASP A 253 -6.89 14.07 13.46
C ASP A 253 -7.19 14.43 14.91
N SER A 254 -8.14 13.71 15.52
CA SER A 254 -8.62 13.96 16.88
C SER A 254 -8.45 12.72 17.75
N TRP A 255 -8.36 12.96 19.07
CA TRP A 255 -8.37 11.90 20.08
C TRP A 255 -9.80 11.62 20.52
N ILE A 256 -10.17 10.33 20.51
CA ILE A 256 -11.46 9.85 20.99
C ILE A 256 -11.27 9.27 22.40
N ASP A 257 -12.07 9.72 23.33
CA ASP A 257 -12.04 9.15 24.68
C ASP A 257 -12.53 7.70 24.67
N TYR A 258 -11.81 6.83 25.39
CA TYR A 258 -12.13 5.41 25.43
C TYR A 258 -13.55 5.14 25.95
N SER A 259 -14.09 6.02 26.79
CA SER A 259 -15.46 5.92 27.30
C SER A 259 -16.52 5.94 26.20
N VAL A 260 -16.21 6.53 25.04
CA VAL A 260 -17.13 6.52 23.88
C VAL A 260 -17.31 5.09 23.37
N LEU A 261 -16.25 4.30 23.31
CA LEU A 261 -16.32 2.88 22.97
C LEU A 261 -17.06 2.08 24.04
N GLU A 262 -16.77 2.33 25.31
CA GLU A 262 -17.43 1.66 26.44
C GLU A 262 -18.93 1.95 26.50
N GLY A 263 -19.37 3.11 26.02
CA GLY A 263 -20.78 3.52 25.99
C GLY A 263 -21.56 2.98 24.78
N CYS A 264 -20.93 2.22 23.89
CA CYS A 264 -21.60 1.59 22.78
C CYS A 264 -22.00 0.14 23.09
#